data_32340e77caf59fe7bf58e35f12a3b200
#
_entry.id   32340e77caf59fe7bf58e35f12a3b200
#
_cell.length_a   1.000
_cell.length_b   1.000
_cell.length_c   1.000
_cell.angle_alpha   90.00
_cell.angle_beta   90.00
_cell.angle_gamma   90.00
#
_symmetry.space_group_name_H-M   'P 1'
#
loop_
_entity.id
_entity.type
_entity.pdbx_description
1 polymer ?
#
loop_
_entity_poly.entity_id
_entity_poly.type
_entity_poly.pdbx_seq_one_letter_code
_entity_poly.pdbx_strand_id
1 'polypeptide(L)'
;DELLSKNRMSQPTYEHLVGSLDDNIDDLESHLKLLMQKMTERADELEGQAELLKQFLVSLEMRIIANEIKQDTYEKNKQAFELGLKATEDELAEIKGAITKVI
;
A
#
# COMPACT_ATOMS: atom_id res chain seq x y z
N ASP A 1 28.03 29.04 -11.73
CA ASP A 1 27.12 29.04 -10.59
C ASP A 1 27.08 30.41 -9.89
N GLU A 2 25.91 30.81 -9.43
CA GLU A 2 25.70 32.10 -8.81
C GLU A 2 26.43 32.29 -7.47
N LEU A 3 26.51 31.23 -6.67
CA LEU A 3 27.22 31.27 -5.40
C LEU A 3 28.72 31.43 -5.60
N LEU A 4 29.31 30.76 -6.58
CA LEU A 4 30.71 30.89 -6.92
C LEU A 4 31.00 32.26 -7.56
N SER A 5 30.17 32.71 -8.48
CA SER A 5 30.35 34.01 -9.16
C SER A 5 30.25 35.20 -8.20
N LYS A 6 29.46 35.08 -7.13
CA LYS A 6 29.37 36.06 -6.07
C LYS A 6 30.42 35.90 -4.98
N ASN A 7 31.31 34.95 -5.14
CA ASN A 7 32.40 34.66 -4.22
C ASN A 7 31.95 34.35 -2.78
N ARG A 8 30.74 33.78 -2.64
CA ARG A 8 30.14 33.43 -1.34
C ARG A 8 30.54 32.06 -0.83
N MET A 9 31.14 31.22 -1.72
CA MET A 9 31.48 29.85 -1.41
C MET A 9 32.76 29.49 -2.17
N SER A 10 33.71 28.78 -1.53
CA SER A 10 34.89 28.26 -2.20
C SER A 10 34.50 27.10 -3.14
N GLN A 11 35.31 26.87 -4.17
CA GLN A 11 35.08 25.78 -5.12
C GLN A 11 35.00 24.40 -4.43
N PRO A 12 35.92 24.01 -3.53
CA PRO A 12 35.81 22.74 -2.84
C PRO A 12 34.55 22.61 -1.98
N THR A 13 34.13 23.67 -1.28
CA THR A 13 32.92 23.69 -0.49
C THR A 13 31.68 23.52 -1.37
N TYR A 14 31.64 24.21 -2.49
CA TYR A 14 30.55 24.09 -3.47
C TYR A 14 30.46 22.68 -4.00
N GLU A 15 31.57 22.08 -4.43
CA GLU A 15 31.60 20.71 -4.96
C GLU A 15 31.15 19.69 -3.89
N HIS A 16 31.57 19.86 -2.66
CA HIS A 16 31.13 19.01 -1.56
C HIS A 16 29.62 19.12 -1.33
N LEU A 17 29.08 20.33 -1.32
CA LEU A 17 27.66 20.55 -1.13
C LEU A 17 26.82 19.94 -2.27
N VAL A 18 27.23 20.13 -3.52
CA VAL A 18 26.56 19.53 -4.68
C VAL A 18 26.60 18.01 -4.63
N GLY A 19 27.76 17.43 -4.29
CA GLY A 19 27.90 15.99 -4.12
C GLY A 19 26.99 15.44 -3.02
N SER A 20 26.91 16.14 -1.89
CA SER A 20 26.02 15.77 -0.78
C SER A 20 24.55 15.85 -1.15
N LEU A 21 24.13 16.85 -1.94
CA LEU A 21 22.75 16.97 -2.41
C LEU A 21 22.40 15.85 -3.39
N ASP A 22 23.31 15.49 -4.30
CA ASP A 22 23.13 14.39 -5.23
C ASP A 22 22.97 13.06 -4.49
N ASP A 23 23.79 12.80 -3.48
CA ASP A 23 23.69 11.60 -2.64
C ASP A 23 22.35 11.54 -1.90
N ASN A 24 21.86 12.65 -1.38
CA ASN A 24 20.56 12.73 -0.71
C ASN A 24 19.40 12.46 -1.68
N ILE A 25 19.48 12.93 -2.91
CA ILE A 25 18.47 12.67 -3.95
C ILE A 25 18.46 11.19 -4.29
N ASP A 26 19.63 10.57 -4.48
CA ASP A 26 19.73 9.14 -4.76
C ASP A 26 19.15 8.29 -3.63
N ASP A 27 19.44 8.64 -2.38
CA ASP A 27 18.86 7.99 -1.20
C ASP A 27 17.35 8.11 -1.17
N LEU A 28 16.81 9.29 -1.47
CA LEU A 28 15.38 9.54 -1.52
C LEU A 28 14.71 8.71 -2.61
N GLU A 29 15.30 8.65 -3.80
CA GLU A 29 14.80 7.82 -4.90
C GLU A 29 14.78 6.34 -4.54
N SER A 30 15.82 5.85 -3.86
CA SER A 30 15.89 4.48 -3.38
C SER A 30 14.81 4.19 -2.34
N HIS A 31 14.56 5.10 -1.42
CA HIS A 31 13.48 5.00 -0.45
C HIS A 31 12.10 4.96 -1.10
N LEU A 32 11.89 5.80 -2.11
CA LEU A 32 10.62 5.84 -2.84
C LEU A 32 10.37 4.53 -3.58
N LYS A 33 11.39 3.96 -4.22
CA LYS A 33 11.28 2.65 -4.88
C LYS A 33 10.90 1.55 -3.90
N LEU A 34 11.57 1.53 -2.74
CA LEU A 34 11.29 0.53 -1.70
C LEU A 34 9.87 0.69 -1.15
N LEU A 35 9.43 1.93 -0.91
CA LEU A 35 8.08 2.22 -0.45
C LEU A 35 7.04 1.77 -1.47
N MET A 36 7.25 2.07 -2.75
CA MET A 36 6.37 1.64 -3.84
C MET A 36 6.27 0.13 -3.92
N GLN A 37 7.40 -0.57 -3.79
CA GLN A 37 7.44 -2.02 -3.79
C GLN A 37 6.63 -2.59 -2.62
N LYS A 38 6.81 -2.07 -1.42
CA LYS A 38 6.07 -2.51 -0.23
C LYS A 38 4.57 -2.24 -0.35
N MET A 39 4.19 -1.08 -0.89
CA MET A 39 2.78 -0.76 -1.11
C MET A 39 2.14 -1.68 -2.14
N THR A 40 2.84 -1.99 -3.21
CA THR A 40 2.37 -2.92 -4.25
C THR A 40 2.22 -4.34 -3.68
N GLU A 41 3.19 -4.81 -2.91
CA GLU A 41 3.11 -6.11 -2.24
C GLU A 41 1.92 -6.17 -1.28
N ARG A 42 1.71 -5.11 -0.49
CA ARG A 42 0.57 -5.04 0.43
C ARG A 42 -0.76 -5.02 -0.33
N ALA A 43 -0.84 -4.28 -1.43
CA ALA A 43 -2.03 -4.26 -2.27
C ALA A 43 -2.35 -5.67 -2.82
N ASP A 44 -1.33 -6.40 -3.27
CA ASP A 44 -1.49 -7.77 -3.76
C ASP A 44 -1.99 -8.72 -2.64
N GLU A 45 -1.43 -8.61 -1.43
CA GLU A 45 -1.90 -9.37 -0.27
C GLU A 45 -3.37 -9.07 0.04
N LEU A 46 -3.75 -7.81 0.03
CA LEU A 46 -5.13 -7.39 0.32
C LEU A 46 -6.11 -7.86 -0.77
N GLU A 47 -5.70 -7.83 -2.03
CA GLU A 47 -6.51 -8.39 -3.12
C GLU A 47 -6.75 -9.88 -2.92
N GLY A 48 -5.71 -10.64 -2.51
CA GLY A 48 -5.83 -12.04 -2.18
C GLY A 48 -6.75 -12.30 -0.99
N GLN A 49 -6.67 -11.50 0.05
CA GLN A 49 -7.56 -11.59 1.22
C GLN A 49 -9.00 -11.29 0.84
N ALA A 50 -9.24 -10.25 0.05
CA ALA A 50 -10.58 -9.90 -0.43
C ALA A 50 -11.20 -11.04 -1.23
N GLU A 51 -10.44 -11.63 -2.14
CA GLU A 51 -10.88 -12.76 -2.93
C GLU A 51 -11.22 -13.97 -2.08
N LEU A 52 -10.38 -14.28 -1.08
CA LEU A 52 -10.61 -15.38 -0.15
C LEU A 52 -11.89 -15.16 0.67
N LEU A 53 -12.12 -13.94 1.15
CA LEU A 53 -13.33 -13.59 1.90
C LEU A 53 -14.59 -13.73 1.03
N LYS A 54 -14.51 -13.35 -0.24
CA LYS A 54 -15.60 -13.56 -1.20
C LYS A 54 -15.91 -15.04 -1.40
N GLN A 55 -14.88 -15.88 -1.49
CA GLN A 55 -15.02 -17.32 -1.60
C GLN A 55 -15.68 -17.90 -0.33
N PHE A 56 -15.30 -17.43 0.84
CA PHE A 56 -15.92 -17.84 2.10
C PHE A 56 -17.41 -17.47 2.15
N LEU A 57 -17.77 -16.28 1.66
CA LEU A 57 -19.16 -15.87 1.60
C LEU A 57 -19.98 -16.77 0.67
N VAL A 58 -19.45 -17.13 -0.49
CA VAL A 58 -20.10 -18.06 -1.42
C VAL A 58 -20.26 -19.44 -0.77
N SER A 59 -19.22 -19.95 -0.13
CA SER A 59 -19.28 -21.22 0.60
C SER A 59 -20.35 -21.21 1.69
N LEU A 60 -20.45 -20.11 2.42
CA LEU A 60 -21.44 -19.93 3.48
C LEU A 60 -22.88 -19.96 2.92
N GLU A 61 -23.11 -19.29 1.78
CA GLU A 61 -24.40 -19.33 1.08
C GLU A 61 -24.77 -20.74 0.68
N MET A 62 -23.82 -21.50 0.14
CA MET A 62 -24.05 -22.90 -0.26
C MET A 62 -24.41 -23.77 0.94
N ARG A 63 -23.78 -23.56 2.09
CA ARG A 63 -24.04 -24.32 3.31
C ARG A 63 -25.43 -24.05 3.90
N ILE A 64 -25.89 -22.80 3.87
CA ILE A 64 -27.23 -22.49 4.39
C ILE A 64 -28.31 -23.05 3.45
N ILE A 65 -28.10 -23.00 2.13
CA ILE A 65 -29.00 -23.57 1.15
C ILE A 65 -29.11 -25.08 1.34
N ALA A 66 -28.01 -25.75 1.63
CA ALA A 66 -27.95 -27.20 1.86
C ALA A 66 -28.40 -27.62 3.27
N ASN A 67 -28.85 -26.69 4.11
CA ASN A 67 -29.24 -26.95 5.52
C ASN A 67 -28.10 -27.54 6.36
N GLU A 68 -26.85 -27.24 6.05
CA GLU A 68 -25.68 -27.73 6.77
C GLU A 68 -25.37 -26.91 8.01
N ILE A 69 -25.85 -25.66 8.07
CA ILE A 69 -25.63 -24.74 9.19
C ILE A 69 -26.94 -24.10 9.63
N LYS A 70 -26.99 -23.65 10.89
CA LYS A 70 -28.11 -22.94 11.46
C LYS A 70 -28.17 -21.51 10.96
N GLN A 71 -29.36 -20.93 10.91
CA GLN A 71 -29.58 -19.55 10.48
C GLN A 71 -28.75 -18.55 11.31
N ASP A 72 -28.71 -18.73 12.65
CA ASP A 72 -27.92 -17.85 13.53
C ASP A 72 -26.44 -17.89 13.20
N THR A 73 -25.90 -19.09 12.96
CA THR A 73 -24.48 -19.28 12.57
C THR A 73 -24.19 -18.63 11.23
N TYR A 74 -25.09 -18.81 10.27
CA TYR A 74 -25.00 -18.18 8.97
C TYR A 74 -24.91 -16.66 9.07
N GLU A 75 -25.86 -16.05 9.78
CA GLU A 75 -25.93 -14.59 9.92
C GLU A 75 -24.70 -14.00 10.60
N LYS A 76 -24.22 -14.64 11.67
CA LYS A 76 -23.01 -14.20 12.38
C LYS A 76 -21.77 -14.27 11.51
N ASN A 77 -21.59 -15.39 10.83
CA ASN A 77 -20.42 -15.58 9.95
C ASN A 77 -20.49 -14.65 8.75
N LYS A 78 -21.65 -14.48 8.15
CA LYS A 78 -21.87 -13.56 7.04
C LYS A 78 -21.48 -12.13 7.43
N GLN A 79 -21.97 -11.67 8.57
CA GLN A 79 -21.65 -10.33 9.08
C GLN A 79 -20.15 -10.16 9.31
N ALA A 80 -19.50 -11.15 9.93
CA ALA A 80 -18.07 -11.10 10.19
C ALA A 80 -17.25 -11.04 8.87
N PHE A 81 -17.60 -11.86 7.88
CA PHE A 81 -16.92 -11.87 6.59
C PHE A 81 -17.16 -10.59 5.79
N GLU A 82 -18.37 -10.05 5.83
CA GLU A 82 -18.69 -8.78 5.17
C GLU A 82 -17.92 -7.60 5.79
N LEU A 83 -17.81 -7.56 7.12
CA LEU A 83 -17.01 -6.54 7.80
C LEU A 83 -15.52 -6.67 7.45
N GLY A 84 -15.01 -7.89 7.45
CA GLY A 84 -13.62 -8.15 7.05
C GLY A 84 -13.35 -7.77 5.61
N LEU A 85 -14.27 -8.09 4.72
CA LEU A 85 -14.16 -7.73 3.29
C LEU A 85 -14.17 -6.21 3.10
N LYS A 86 -15.08 -5.52 3.77
CA LYS A 86 -15.14 -4.06 3.69
C LYS A 86 -13.86 -3.42 4.20
N ALA A 87 -13.34 -3.85 5.35
CA ALA A 87 -12.10 -3.33 5.90
C ALA A 87 -10.92 -3.58 4.95
N THR A 88 -10.85 -4.76 4.35
CA THR A 88 -9.82 -5.12 3.38
C THR A 88 -9.90 -4.25 2.11
N GLU A 89 -11.09 -4.06 1.57
CA GLU A 89 -11.32 -3.24 0.38
C GLU A 89 -11.03 -1.76 0.66
N ASP A 90 -11.38 -1.25 1.83
CA ASP A 90 -11.10 0.13 2.22
C ASP A 90 -9.58 0.36 2.32
N GLU A 91 -8.85 -0.53 2.96
CA GLU A 91 -7.38 -0.45 3.05
C GLU A 91 -6.74 -0.54 1.68
N LEU A 92 -7.23 -1.44 0.82
CA LEU A 92 -6.75 -1.60 -0.55
C LEU A 92 -6.96 -0.32 -1.36
N ALA A 93 -8.13 0.30 -1.25
CA ALA A 93 -8.42 1.56 -1.92
C ALA A 93 -7.49 2.69 -1.46
N GLU A 94 -7.19 2.76 -0.16
CA GLU A 94 -6.24 3.74 0.39
C GLU A 94 -4.83 3.55 -0.18
N ILE A 95 -4.36 2.30 -0.23
CA ILE A 95 -3.03 1.98 -0.76
C ILE A 95 -2.94 2.28 -2.25
N LYS A 96 -3.94 1.89 -3.03
CA LYS A 96 -3.99 2.20 -4.47
C LYS A 96 -4.01 3.71 -4.71
N GLY A 97 -4.76 4.45 -3.90
CA GLY A 97 -4.77 5.91 -3.96
C GLY A 97 -3.41 6.51 -3.64
N ALA A 98 -2.70 5.99 -2.65
CA ALA A 98 -1.36 6.42 -2.29
C ALA A 98 -0.35 6.12 -3.40
N ILE A 99 -0.40 4.95 -4.01
CA ILE A 99 0.45 4.58 -5.15
C ILE A 99 0.26 5.56 -6.31
N THR A 100 -0.98 5.88 -6.62
CA THR A 100 -1.32 6.84 -7.69
C THR A 100 -0.71 8.22 -7.44
N LYS A 101 -0.67 8.67 -6.18
CA LYS A 101 -0.09 9.97 -5.81
C LYS A 101 1.43 10.01 -5.93
N VAL A 102 2.10 8.87 -5.76
CA VAL A 102 3.57 8.79 -5.84
C VAL A 102 4.03 8.72 -7.29
N ILE A 103 3.24 8.16 -8.16
CA ILE A 103 3.53 8.11 -9.59
C ILE A 103 3.24 9.47 -10.24
#